data_23fbdae4d6be3538f40f9ab8f05a44d6
#
_entry.id   23fbdae4d6be3538f40f9ab8f05a44d6
#
_cell.length_a   1.000
_cell.length_b   1.000
_cell.length_c   1.000
_cell.angle_alpha   90.00
_cell.angle_beta   90.00
_cell.angle_gamma   90.00
#
_symmetry.space_group_name_H-M   'P 1'
#
loop_
_entity.id
_entity.type
_entity.pdbx_description
1 polymer ?
#
loop_
_entity_poly.entity_id
_entity_poly.type
_entity_poly.pdbx_seq_one_letter_code
_entity_poly.pdbx_strand_id
1 'polypeptide(L)'
;MNCFLKGVVTGSAVVLVLALLLVPTGIVSGAFQRKPSARVQQVEELFNRNCARCHGADGRGDTPSGHLLKPPDFTDPEWWKKSPRITTPRTLRSVVARGKAGMPGFGKKLTTAQINLLVERVRSFRKSERKS
;
A
#
# COMPACT_ATOMS: atom_id res chain seq x y z
N MET A 1 -44.00 -19.83 -70.54
CA MET A 1 -42.76 -19.18 -70.97
C MET A 1 -42.32 -18.36 -69.73
N ASN A 2 -41.59 -18.96 -68.86
CA ASN A 2 -40.15 -19.10 -68.78
C ASN A 2 -39.60 -18.16 -67.72
N CYS A 3 -39.12 -18.72 -66.71
CA CYS A 3 -37.71 -18.96 -66.44
C CYS A 3 -36.95 -17.74 -65.88
N PHE A 4 -36.18 -18.04 -64.90
CA PHE A 4 -35.12 -17.25 -64.29
C PHE A 4 -35.52 -16.23 -63.20
N LEU A 5 -35.64 -16.71 -61.98
CA LEU A 5 -35.02 -16.06 -60.81
C LEU A 5 -34.75 -17.11 -59.74
N LYS A 6 -33.75 -17.91 -59.94
CA LYS A 6 -33.13 -18.70 -58.89
C LYS A 6 -31.72 -18.14 -58.61
N GLY A 7 -31.50 -17.80 -57.38
CA GLY A 7 -30.13 -17.79 -56.87
C GLY A 7 -29.46 -16.42 -56.71
N VAL A 8 -29.71 -15.70 -55.68
CA VAL A 8 -28.70 -14.86 -54.97
C VAL A 8 -29.27 -14.51 -53.56
N VAL A 9 -29.41 -15.46 -52.68
CA VAL A 9 -29.75 -15.15 -51.28
C VAL A 9 -28.94 -16.02 -50.26
N THR A 10 -27.91 -16.73 -50.71
CA THR A 10 -27.17 -17.63 -49.82
C THR A 10 -25.81 -17.13 -49.36
N GLY A 11 -25.34 -15.99 -49.88
CA GLY A 11 -24.01 -15.46 -49.48
C GLY A 11 -23.97 -14.49 -48.31
N SER A 12 -25.08 -13.81 -48.10
CA SER A 12 -25.06 -12.69 -47.07
C SER A 12 -25.29 -13.17 -45.66
N ALA A 13 -26.03 -14.24 -45.46
CA ALA A 13 -26.31 -14.78 -44.12
C ALA A 13 -25.11 -15.50 -43.46
N VAL A 14 -24.31 -16.18 -44.28
CA VAL A 14 -23.12 -16.92 -43.80
C VAL A 14 -22.00 -15.96 -43.35
N VAL A 15 -21.84 -14.84 -44.07
CA VAL A 15 -20.83 -13.83 -43.71
C VAL A 15 -21.17 -13.09 -42.40
N LEU A 16 -22.44 -12.86 -42.15
CA LEU A 16 -22.90 -12.22 -40.88
C LEU A 16 -22.74 -13.14 -39.66
N VAL A 17 -22.93 -14.45 -39.80
CA VAL A 17 -22.75 -15.40 -38.71
C VAL A 17 -21.27 -15.62 -38.37
N LEU A 18 -20.36 -15.59 -39.36
CA LEU A 18 -18.92 -15.70 -39.11
C LEU A 18 -18.31 -14.42 -38.50
N ALA A 19 -18.90 -13.26 -38.76
CA ALA A 19 -18.45 -11.99 -38.15
C ALA A 19 -18.80 -11.87 -36.64
N LEU A 20 -19.84 -12.60 -36.18
CA LEU A 20 -20.25 -12.62 -34.75
C LEU A 20 -19.35 -13.51 -33.86
N LEU A 21 -18.53 -14.38 -34.44
CA LEU A 21 -17.66 -15.31 -33.70
C LEU A 21 -16.25 -14.73 -33.43
N LEU A 22 -15.95 -13.53 -33.93
CA LEU A 22 -14.66 -12.86 -33.74
C LEU A 22 -14.74 -11.69 -32.75
N VAL A 23 -15.72 -11.69 -31.84
CA VAL A 23 -15.68 -10.77 -30.70
C VAL A 23 -14.52 -11.24 -29.80
N PRO A 24 -13.39 -10.51 -29.74
CA PRO A 24 -12.37 -10.85 -28.77
C PRO A 24 -13.02 -10.65 -27.40
N THR A 25 -13.24 -11.75 -26.68
CA THR A 25 -13.54 -11.73 -25.26
C THR A 25 -12.33 -11.14 -24.54
N GLY A 26 -12.16 -9.82 -24.64
CA GLY A 26 -11.26 -9.06 -23.81
C GLY A 26 -11.73 -9.27 -22.39
N ILE A 27 -11.11 -10.24 -21.71
CA ILE A 27 -11.21 -10.36 -20.26
C ILE A 27 -10.60 -9.07 -19.73
N VAL A 28 -11.43 -8.07 -19.48
CA VAL A 28 -11.08 -6.91 -18.69
C VAL A 28 -10.88 -7.44 -17.27
N SER A 29 -9.68 -7.97 -17.01
CA SER A 29 -9.20 -8.21 -15.67
C SER A 29 -9.04 -6.84 -15.02
N GLY A 30 -10.16 -6.22 -14.68
CA GLY A 30 -10.21 -5.08 -13.78
C GLY A 30 -9.66 -5.56 -12.46
N ALA A 31 -8.35 -5.38 -12.25
CA ALA A 31 -7.77 -5.51 -10.93
C ALA A 31 -8.55 -4.54 -10.04
N PHE A 32 -9.46 -5.10 -9.23
CA PHE A 32 -10.26 -4.35 -8.28
C PHE A 32 -9.28 -3.83 -7.22
N GLN A 33 -8.63 -2.70 -7.51
CA GLN A 33 -7.77 -2.03 -6.54
C GLN A 33 -8.67 -1.53 -5.42
N ARG A 34 -8.78 -2.37 -4.38
CA ARG A 34 -9.55 -2.02 -3.18
C ARG A 34 -8.95 -0.76 -2.59
N LYS A 35 -9.68 0.36 -2.73
CA LYS A 35 -9.29 1.65 -2.15
C LYS A 35 -8.98 1.44 -0.65
N PRO A 36 -7.84 1.93 -0.14
CA PRO A 36 -7.50 1.81 1.27
C PRO A 36 -8.63 2.36 2.15
N SER A 37 -8.90 1.71 3.27
CA SER A 37 -9.90 2.21 4.22
C SER A 37 -9.52 3.60 4.74
N ALA A 38 -10.50 4.42 5.13
CA ALA A 38 -10.26 5.76 5.68
C ALA A 38 -9.25 5.72 6.85
N ARG A 39 -9.29 4.68 7.68
CA ARG A 39 -8.32 4.48 8.78
C ARG A 39 -6.90 4.31 8.25
N VAL A 40 -6.71 3.52 7.20
CA VAL A 40 -5.38 3.31 6.61
C VAL A 40 -4.85 4.63 6.03
N GLN A 41 -5.68 5.38 5.32
CA GLN A 41 -5.30 6.69 4.79
C GLN A 41 -4.90 7.66 5.91
N GLN A 42 -5.68 7.72 6.98
CA GLN A 42 -5.40 8.56 8.16
C GLN A 42 -4.05 8.22 8.80
N VAL A 43 -3.74 6.94 8.95
CA VAL A 43 -2.47 6.47 9.54
C VAL A 43 -1.28 6.82 8.66
N GLU A 44 -1.39 6.59 7.34
CA GLU A 44 -0.33 6.94 6.38
C GLU A 44 -0.06 8.45 6.38
N GLU A 45 -1.11 9.25 6.35
CA GLU A 45 -1.00 10.70 6.38
C GLU A 45 -0.36 11.22 7.68
N LEU A 46 -0.75 10.62 8.82
CA LEU A 46 -0.19 10.95 10.12
C LEU A 46 1.30 10.61 10.20
N PHE A 47 1.70 9.44 9.69
CA PHE A 47 3.07 8.99 9.63
C PHE A 47 3.90 9.87 8.68
N ASN A 48 3.41 10.16 7.50
CA ASN A 48 4.10 10.96 6.51
C ASN A 48 4.38 12.38 7.02
N ARG A 49 3.42 13.00 7.69
CA ARG A 49 3.59 14.37 8.23
C ARG A 49 4.55 14.46 9.42
N ASN A 50 4.65 13.43 10.25
CA ASN A 50 5.37 13.54 11.51
C ASN A 50 6.65 12.71 11.59
N CYS A 51 6.75 11.61 10.81
CA CYS A 51 7.79 10.59 10.98
C CYS A 51 8.64 10.39 9.73
N ALA A 52 8.03 10.41 8.53
CA ALA A 52 8.68 10.02 7.29
C ALA A 52 9.88 10.89 6.90
N ARG A 53 9.95 12.14 7.36
CA ARG A 53 11.11 13.01 7.13
C ARG A 53 12.44 12.35 7.55
N CYS A 54 12.41 11.58 8.65
CA CYS A 54 13.60 10.89 9.16
C CYS A 54 13.53 9.37 8.91
N HIS A 55 12.35 8.76 9.08
CA HIS A 55 12.19 7.32 9.00
C HIS A 55 11.91 6.79 7.58
N GLY A 56 11.67 7.67 6.60
CA GLY A 56 11.19 7.28 5.28
C GLY A 56 9.72 6.86 5.30
N ALA A 57 8.99 7.02 4.21
CA ALA A 57 7.61 6.53 4.08
C ALA A 57 7.55 5.00 4.12
N ASP A 58 8.62 4.35 3.72
CA ASP A 58 8.86 2.90 3.74
C ASP A 58 9.41 2.37 5.08
N GLY A 59 9.79 3.25 6.00
CA GLY A 59 10.32 2.92 7.33
C GLY A 59 11.79 2.52 7.37
N ARG A 60 12.54 2.68 6.26
CA ARG A 60 13.96 2.29 6.17
C ARG A 60 14.92 3.32 6.75
N GLY A 61 14.48 4.56 6.91
CA GLY A 61 15.35 5.64 7.36
C GLY A 61 16.27 6.19 6.29
N ASP A 62 16.10 5.79 5.02
CA ASP A 62 16.90 6.24 3.89
C ASP A 62 16.41 7.61 3.39
N THR A 63 16.70 8.63 4.14
CA THR A 63 16.35 10.03 3.86
C THR A 63 17.53 10.94 4.23
N PRO A 64 17.61 12.17 3.69
CA PRO A 64 18.66 13.11 4.09
C PRO A 64 18.74 13.34 5.60
N SER A 65 17.59 13.48 6.28
CA SER A 65 17.55 13.59 7.75
C SER A 65 17.86 12.25 8.44
N GLY A 66 17.50 11.13 7.82
CA GLY A 66 17.79 9.79 8.30
C GLY A 66 19.29 9.50 8.31
N HIS A 67 20.02 9.89 7.28
CA HIS A 67 21.48 9.73 7.23
C HIS A 67 22.20 10.49 8.36
N LEU A 68 21.66 11.64 8.77
CA LEU A 68 22.22 12.43 9.87
C LEU A 68 21.87 11.85 11.24
N LEU A 69 20.61 11.45 11.45
CA LEU A 69 20.09 11.06 12.75
C LEU A 69 20.13 9.56 13.00
N LYS A 70 20.36 8.76 11.95
CA LYS A 70 20.48 7.30 11.99
C LYS A 70 19.34 6.62 12.76
N PRO A 71 18.07 6.88 12.39
CA PRO A 71 16.94 6.17 12.97
C PRO A 71 17.04 4.68 12.64
N PRO A 72 16.41 3.81 13.44
CA PRO A 72 16.37 2.40 13.11
C PRO A 72 15.60 2.15 11.81
N ASP A 73 16.05 1.17 11.04
CA ASP A 73 15.29 0.59 9.95
C ASP A 73 14.19 -0.30 10.52
N PHE A 74 12.93 0.09 10.34
CA PHE A 74 11.78 -0.66 10.83
C PHE A 74 11.49 -1.92 10.00
N THR A 75 12.10 -2.07 8.84
CA THR A 75 11.98 -3.27 8.00
C THR A 75 13.01 -4.34 8.40
N ASP A 76 14.10 -3.97 9.08
CA ASP A 76 15.17 -4.88 9.48
C ASP A 76 14.69 -5.88 10.57
N PRO A 77 14.60 -7.21 10.25
CA PRO A 77 14.22 -8.22 11.22
C PRO A 77 15.19 -8.32 12.41
N GLU A 78 16.46 -8.01 12.17
CA GLU A 78 17.50 -8.12 13.20
C GLU A 78 17.35 -6.99 14.24
N TRP A 79 16.96 -5.78 13.81
CA TRP A 79 16.64 -4.73 14.77
C TRP A 79 15.51 -5.15 15.72
N TRP A 80 14.44 -5.78 15.20
CA TRP A 80 13.33 -6.27 16.03
C TRP A 80 13.75 -7.36 17.00
N LYS A 81 14.66 -8.25 16.60
CA LYS A 81 15.18 -9.34 17.45
C LYS A 81 16.13 -8.83 18.54
N LYS A 82 17.07 -7.95 18.16
CA LYS A 82 18.08 -7.40 19.08
C LYS A 82 17.52 -6.43 20.10
N SER A 83 16.33 -5.87 19.85
CA SER A 83 15.74 -4.82 20.67
C SER A 83 14.35 -5.18 21.25
N PRO A 84 14.11 -6.38 21.80
CA PRO A 84 12.77 -6.82 22.18
C PRO A 84 12.13 -5.96 23.27
N ARG A 85 12.93 -5.36 24.16
CA ARG A 85 12.45 -4.46 25.21
C ARG A 85 12.01 -3.09 24.66
N ILE A 86 12.69 -2.60 23.61
CA ILE A 86 12.41 -1.29 23.00
C ILE A 86 11.22 -1.40 22.04
N THR A 87 11.01 -2.55 21.42
CA THR A 87 10.00 -2.76 20.38
C THR A 87 8.62 -3.20 20.92
N THR A 88 8.43 -3.23 22.25
CA THR A 88 7.08 -3.44 22.81
C THR A 88 6.17 -2.27 22.47
N PRO A 89 4.85 -2.50 22.29
CA PRO A 89 3.90 -1.40 22.04
C PRO A 89 3.95 -0.31 23.10
N ARG A 90 4.14 -0.69 24.36
CA ARG A 90 4.25 0.26 25.49
C ARG A 90 5.47 1.15 25.35
N THR A 91 6.63 0.58 25.06
CA THR A 91 7.88 1.33 24.91
C THR A 91 7.86 2.19 23.67
N LEU A 92 7.35 1.69 22.54
CA LEU A 92 7.19 2.49 21.32
C LEU A 92 6.29 3.70 21.55
N ARG A 93 5.13 3.53 22.24
CA ARG A 93 4.27 4.67 22.62
C ARG A 93 5.03 5.71 23.45
N SER A 94 5.81 5.24 24.40
CA SER A 94 6.61 6.10 25.27
C SER A 94 7.66 6.88 24.48
N VAL A 95 8.36 6.23 23.55
CA VAL A 95 9.36 6.87 22.68
C VAL A 95 8.70 7.91 21.77
N VAL A 96 7.58 7.57 21.13
CA VAL A 96 6.84 8.52 20.30
C VAL A 96 6.34 9.73 21.12
N ALA A 97 5.82 9.48 22.32
CA ALA A 97 5.30 10.56 23.15
C ALA A 97 6.40 11.49 23.71
N ARG A 98 7.50 10.93 24.20
CA ARG A 98 8.56 11.69 24.89
C ARG A 98 9.76 12.04 24.04
N GLY A 99 9.95 11.37 22.92
CA GLY A 99 11.16 11.43 22.12
C GLY A 99 12.29 10.55 22.68
N LYS A 100 13.36 10.42 21.91
CA LYS A 100 14.58 9.71 22.31
C LYS A 100 15.74 10.13 21.44
N ALA A 101 16.87 10.50 22.04
CA ALA A 101 18.04 11.00 21.33
C ALA A 101 17.66 12.17 20.36
N GLY A 102 17.99 12.09 19.07
CA GLY A 102 17.61 13.10 18.07
C GLY A 102 16.14 13.10 17.65
N MET A 103 15.32 12.13 18.10
CA MET A 103 13.89 12.07 17.78
C MET A 103 13.09 12.96 18.73
N PRO A 104 12.28 13.93 18.22
CA PRO A 104 11.44 14.78 19.06
C PRO A 104 10.28 13.99 19.68
N GLY A 105 9.76 14.47 20.80
CA GLY A 105 8.54 13.94 21.43
C GLY A 105 7.27 14.56 20.84
N PHE A 106 6.25 13.73 20.62
CA PHE A 106 4.99 14.15 19.99
C PHE A 106 3.80 14.20 20.97
N GLY A 107 3.99 13.89 22.25
CA GLY A 107 2.90 13.81 23.24
C GLY A 107 2.16 15.13 23.51
N LYS A 108 2.80 16.28 23.20
CA LYS A 108 2.15 17.60 23.27
C LYS A 108 1.38 17.96 21.98
N LYS A 109 1.68 17.29 20.87
CA LYS A 109 1.14 17.58 19.54
C LYS A 109 0.07 16.58 19.10
N LEU A 110 0.21 15.32 19.51
CA LEU A 110 -0.64 14.22 19.10
C LEU A 110 -1.40 13.64 20.28
N THR A 111 -2.64 13.24 20.02
CA THR A 111 -3.46 12.51 20.99
C THR A 111 -2.92 11.09 21.23
N THR A 112 -3.29 10.48 22.34
CA THR A 112 -2.96 9.08 22.66
C THR A 112 -3.45 8.12 21.56
N ALA A 113 -4.62 8.36 20.99
CA ALA A 113 -5.16 7.58 19.88
C ALA A 113 -4.27 7.67 18.63
N GLN A 114 -3.83 8.87 18.27
CA GLN A 114 -2.91 9.09 17.13
C GLN A 114 -1.55 8.42 17.36
N ILE A 115 -1.01 8.51 18.58
CA ILE A 115 0.23 7.82 18.94
C ILE A 115 0.08 6.30 18.82
N ASN A 116 -1.07 5.75 19.24
CA ASN A 116 -1.35 4.32 19.08
C ASN A 116 -1.37 3.90 17.60
N LEU A 117 -2.01 4.70 16.73
CA LEU A 117 -2.02 4.47 15.28
C LEU A 117 -0.61 4.48 14.68
N LEU A 118 0.22 5.45 15.09
CA LEU A 118 1.63 5.49 14.63
C LEU A 118 2.43 4.27 15.09
N VAL A 119 2.22 3.80 16.31
CA VAL A 119 2.87 2.56 16.80
C VAL A 119 2.40 1.34 16.02
N GLU A 120 1.12 1.24 15.66
CA GLU A 120 0.60 0.19 14.77
C GLU A 120 1.28 0.26 13.40
N ARG A 121 1.45 1.46 12.83
CA ARG A 121 2.14 1.67 11.55
C ARG A 121 3.60 1.24 11.61
N VAL A 122 4.36 1.66 12.61
CA VAL A 122 5.75 1.24 12.83
C VAL A 122 5.85 -0.29 12.89
N ARG A 123 4.95 -0.95 13.62
CA ARG A 123 4.94 -2.40 13.74
C ARG A 123 4.50 -3.13 12.46
N SER A 124 3.79 -2.47 11.57
CA SER A 124 3.37 -3.06 10.29
C SER A 124 4.54 -3.25 9.33
N PHE A 125 5.58 -2.41 9.39
CA PHE A 125 6.79 -2.58 8.58
C PHE A 125 7.46 -3.95 8.81
N ARG A 126 7.50 -4.43 10.07
CA ARG A 126 8.01 -5.77 10.39
C ARG A 126 7.27 -6.91 9.67
N LYS A 127 5.99 -6.70 9.29
CA LYS A 127 5.14 -7.74 8.67
C LYS A 127 5.26 -7.77 7.15
N SER A 128 5.68 -6.66 6.52
CA SER A 128 5.68 -6.55 5.06
C SER A 128 6.71 -7.46 4.40
N GLU A 129 7.86 -7.68 5.05
CA GLU A 129 8.93 -8.53 4.49
C GLU A 129 8.66 -10.04 4.58
N ARG A 130 7.70 -10.49 5.39
CA ARG A 130 7.33 -11.92 5.46
C ARG A 130 6.43 -12.39 4.33
N LYS A 131 6.06 -11.51 3.38
CA LYS A 131 5.15 -11.80 2.26
C LYS A 131 5.82 -11.77 0.88
N SER A 132 7.12 -11.48 0.81
CA SER A 132 7.91 -11.53 -0.44
C SER A 132 8.79 -12.84 -0.44
#